data_5cd1112ba5d3881e36ee52271f32823e
#
_entry.id   5cd1112ba5d3881e36ee52271f32823e
#
_cell.length_a   1.000
_cell.length_b   1.000
_cell.length_c   1.000
_cell.angle_alpha   90.00
_cell.angle_beta   90.00
_cell.angle_gamma   90.00
#
_symmetry.space_group_name_H-M   'P 1'
#
loop_
_entity.id
_entity.type
_entity.pdbx_description
1 polymer ?
#
loop_
_entity_poly.entity_id
_entity_poly.type
_entity_poly.pdbx_seq_one_letter_code
_entity_poly.pdbx_strand_id
1 'polypeptide(L)'
;MKIKGFTLIELLVVVAIIGILAAVGVATFSGYTEAAKKNLTISNYKNASKFIALTFAKCNLENYVTVGAAKLNCLTENTETDINSWGNVLSIYFLEQGFKNPYDSNTTGVAVIRANQLKNTVNGKLILSSDPCTYGSGSKLTLSYMIPDNSGETATFTLDRWCK
;
A
#
# COMPACT_ATOMS: atom_id res chain seq x y z
N MET A 1 42.20 22.54 -40.39
CA MET A 1 41.70 21.50 -39.49
C MET A 1 41.20 20.32 -40.33
N LYS A 2 41.77 19.10 -40.20
CA LYS A 2 41.24 17.90 -40.84
C LYS A 2 40.12 17.35 -39.98
N ILE A 3 38.88 17.42 -40.42
CA ILE A 3 37.73 16.80 -39.78
C ILE A 3 37.81 15.30 -40.08
N LYS A 4 38.07 14.49 -39.06
CA LYS A 4 37.99 13.04 -39.20
C LYS A 4 36.51 12.65 -39.21
N GLY A 5 36.05 12.16 -40.36
CA GLY A 5 34.70 11.61 -40.46
C GLY A 5 34.62 10.21 -39.80
N PHE A 6 33.46 9.86 -39.26
CA PHE A 6 33.18 8.52 -38.75
C PHE A 6 33.09 7.51 -39.90
N THR A 7 33.68 6.33 -39.74
CA THR A 7 33.58 5.27 -40.73
C THR A 7 32.24 4.52 -40.56
N LEU A 8 31.72 3.99 -41.67
CA LEU A 8 30.46 3.24 -41.68
C LEU A 8 30.55 1.99 -40.80
N ILE A 9 31.73 1.37 -40.72
CA ILE A 9 31.95 0.17 -39.90
C ILE A 9 31.95 0.50 -38.40
N GLU A 10 32.50 1.66 -37.98
CA GLU A 10 32.45 2.09 -36.59
C GLU A 10 31.01 2.30 -36.09
N LEU A 11 30.16 2.88 -36.95
CA LEU A 11 28.75 3.06 -36.61
C LEU A 11 28.03 1.71 -36.53
N LEU A 12 28.30 0.80 -37.44
CA LEU A 12 27.65 -0.52 -37.51
C LEU A 12 27.96 -1.36 -36.29
N VAL A 13 29.23 -1.37 -35.84
CA VAL A 13 29.66 -2.10 -34.63
C VAL A 13 28.98 -1.53 -33.38
N VAL A 14 28.89 -0.21 -33.26
CA VAL A 14 28.25 0.44 -32.11
C VAL A 14 26.76 0.07 -32.02
N VAL A 15 26.02 0.14 -33.12
CA VAL A 15 24.58 -0.21 -33.08
C VAL A 15 24.36 -1.70 -32.83
N ALA A 16 25.27 -2.57 -33.30
CA ALA A 16 25.21 -4.00 -33.01
C ALA A 16 25.39 -4.28 -31.49
N ILE A 17 26.36 -3.64 -30.86
CA ILE A 17 26.60 -3.80 -29.42
C ILE A 17 25.40 -3.27 -28.62
N ILE A 18 24.90 -2.08 -28.97
CA ILE A 18 23.71 -1.50 -28.29
C ILE A 18 22.51 -2.44 -28.47
N GLY A 19 22.31 -3.01 -29.65
CA GLY A 19 21.22 -3.96 -29.90
C GLY A 19 21.28 -5.20 -29.02
N ILE A 20 22.46 -5.79 -28.83
CA ILE A 20 22.66 -6.95 -27.94
C ILE A 20 22.41 -6.57 -26.49
N LEU A 21 22.97 -5.45 -26.03
CA LEU A 21 22.78 -4.98 -24.64
C LEU A 21 21.32 -4.65 -24.35
N ALA A 22 20.61 -4.01 -25.29
CA ALA A 22 19.19 -3.72 -25.16
C ALA A 22 18.34 -4.99 -25.04
N ALA A 23 18.62 -6.01 -25.87
CA ALA A 23 17.88 -7.27 -25.86
C ALA A 23 17.94 -8.00 -24.51
N VAL A 24 19.11 -8.01 -23.87
CA VAL A 24 19.29 -8.61 -22.54
C VAL A 24 18.75 -7.71 -21.43
N GLY A 25 18.99 -6.40 -21.55
CA GLY A 25 18.62 -5.42 -20.53
C GLY A 25 17.12 -5.33 -20.26
N VAL A 26 16.28 -5.35 -21.30
CA VAL A 26 14.82 -5.24 -21.16
C VAL A 26 14.22 -6.40 -20.38
N ALA A 27 14.63 -7.62 -20.65
CA ALA A 27 14.09 -8.81 -19.99
C ALA A 27 14.41 -8.84 -18.48
N THR A 28 15.64 -8.47 -18.11
CA THR A 28 16.06 -8.42 -16.70
C THR A 28 15.42 -7.26 -15.95
N PHE A 29 15.27 -6.10 -16.59
CA PHE A 29 14.70 -4.92 -15.95
C PHE A 29 13.22 -5.10 -15.57
N SER A 30 12.44 -5.79 -16.40
CA SER A 30 11.02 -6.05 -16.09
C SER A 30 10.85 -6.89 -14.81
N GLY A 31 11.69 -7.91 -14.60
CA GLY A 31 11.67 -8.71 -13.39
C GLY A 31 12.03 -7.93 -12.12
N TYR A 32 13.02 -7.04 -12.20
CA TYR A 32 13.39 -6.17 -11.08
C TYR A 32 12.29 -5.19 -10.70
N THR A 33 11.61 -4.61 -11.68
CA THR A 33 10.51 -3.66 -11.40
C THR A 33 9.34 -4.34 -10.73
N GLU A 34 8.98 -5.56 -11.12
CA GLU A 34 7.90 -6.32 -10.49
C GLU A 34 8.24 -6.71 -9.05
N ALA A 35 9.45 -7.21 -8.82
CA ALA A 35 9.94 -7.51 -7.47
C ALA A 35 9.98 -6.25 -6.59
N ALA A 36 10.37 -5.10 -7.13
CA ALA A 36 10.37 -3.83 -6.41
C ALA A 36 8.95 -3.39 -6.00
N LYS A 37 7.97 -3.51 -6.91
CA LYS A 37 6.55 -3.22 -6.62
C LYS A 37 6.00 -4.11 -5.51
N LYS A 38 6.27 -5.42 -5.59
CA LYS A 38 5.90 -6.39 -4.55
C LYS A 38 6.48 -6.00 -3.20
N ASN A 39 7.79 -5.77 -3.15
CA ASN A 39 8.48 -5.42 -1.91
C ASN A 39 7.98 -4.10 -1.32
N LEU A 40 7.67 -3.11 -2.16
CA LEU A 40 7.11 -1.84 -1.72
C LEU A 40 5.72 -2.03 -1.11
N THR A 41 4.86 -2.83 -1.73
CA THR A 41 3.52 -3.15 -1.18
C THR A 41 3.64 -3.81 0.20
N ILE A 42 4.51 -4.81 0.34
CA ILE A 42 4.75 -5.50 1.61
C ILE A 42 5.33 -4.55 2.67
N SER A 43 6.27 -3.69 2.28
CA SER A 43 6.87 -2.69 3.18
C SER A 43 5.82 -1.69 3.67
N ASN A 44 5.00 -1.16 2.78
CA ASN A 44 3.91 -0.26 3.12
C ASN A 44 2.94 -0.92 4.11
N TYR A 45 2.55 -2.15 3.85
CA TYR A 45 1.70 -2.92 4.75
C TYR A 45 2.32 -3.10 6.15
N LYS A 46 3.60 -3.51 6.22
CA LYS A 46 4.29 -3.68 7.50
C LYS A 46 4.41 -2.37 8.28
N ASN A 47 4.67 -1.27 7.60
CA ASN A 47 4.75 0.04 8.24
C ASN A 47 3.38 0.50 8.73
N ALA A 48 2.35 0.35 7.91
CA ALA A 48 0.98 0.68 8.27
C ALA A 48 0.47 -0.16 9.44
N SER A 49 0.68 -1.49 9.42
CA SER A 49 0.25 -2.37 10.51
C SER A 49 0.91 -2.05 11.84
N LYS A 50 2.22 -1.75 11.84
CA LYS A 50 2.94 -1.30 13.03
C LYS A 50 2.40 0.03 13.57
N PHE A 51 2.20 1.00 12.67
CA PHE A 51 1.67 2.30 13.04
C PHE A 51 0.29 2.18 13.66
N ILE A 52 -0.60 1.41 13.03
CA ILE A 52 -1.95 1.16 13.54
C ILE A 52 -1.89 0.49 14.91
N ALA A 53 -1.09 -0.58 15.07
CA ALA A 53 -0.94 -1.27 16.34
C ALA A 53 -0.45 -0.34 17.47
N LEU A 54 0.56 0.50 17.19
CA LEU A 54 1.07 1.47 18.17
C LEU A 54 0.05 2.56 18.51
N THR A 55 -0.69 3.04 17.51
CA THR A 55 -1.74 4.04 17.71
C THR A 55 -2.85 3.50 18.60
N PHE A 56 -3.26 2.25 18.36
CA PHE A 56 -4.24 1.59 19.21
C PHE A 56 -3.70 1.25 20.61
N ALA A 57 -2.41 0.90 20.74
CA ALA A 57 -1.81 0.69 22.06
C ALA A 57 -1.84 1.95 22.94
N LYS A 58 -1.66 3.14 22.32
CA LYS A 58 -1.82 4.42 23.03
C LYS A 58 -3.23 4.63 23.55
N CYS A 59 -4.24 4.16 22.86
CA CYS A 59 -5.63 4.21 23.29
C CYS A 59 -5.91 3.42 24.61
N ASN A 60 -4.98 2.58 25.06
CA ASN A 60 -5.08 1.97 26.39
C ASN A 60 -4.69 2.91 27.52
N LEU A 61 -3.94 3.96 27.19
CA LEU A 61 -3.36 4.89 28.15
C LEU A 61 -4.03 6.28 28.07
N GLU A 62 -4.60 6.62 26.94
CA GLU A 62 -5.13 7.95 26.63
C GLU A 62 -6.55 7.85 26.07
N ASN A 63 -7.39 8.83 26.40
CA ASN A 63 -8.75 8.91 25.87
C ASN A 63 -8.80 9.35 24.39
N TYR A 64 -7.71 9.95 23.91
CA TYR A 64 -7.59 10.46 22.55
C TYR A 64 -6.20 10.21 22.01
N VAL A 65 -6.11 9.89 20.72
CA VAL A 65 -4.84 9.81 19.99
C VAL A 65 -4.84 10.75 18.81
N THR A 66 -3.68 11.32 18.50
CA THR A 66 -3.51 12.21 17.35
C THR A 66 -2.88 11.42 16.20
N VAL A 67 -3.50 11.50 15.03
CA VAL A 67 -3.02 10.90 13.78
C VAL A 67 -2.98 12.00 12.72
N GLY A 68 -1.80 12.43 12.32
CA GLY A 68 -1.65 13.63 11.49
C GLY A 68 -2.26 14.85 12.17
N ALA A 69 -3.17 15.53 11.48
CA ALA A 69 -3.91 16.67 12.03
C ALA A 69 -5.19 16.26 12.78
N ALA A 70 -5.59 15.00 12.72
CA ALA A 70 -6.84 14.53 13.31
C ALA A 70 -6.65 14.02 14.73
N LYS A 71 -7.64 14.30 15.60
CA LYS A 71 -7.73 13.76 16.96
C LYS A 71 -8.83 12.71 16.99
N LEU A 72 -8.44 11.47 17.27
CA LEU A 72 -9.34 10.32 17.34
C LEU A 72 -9.67 9.99 18.80
N ASN A 73 -10.94 9.71 19.05
CA ASN A 73 -11.42 9.31 20.37
C ASN A 73 -11.20 7.82 20.57
N CYS A 74 -10.59 7.44 21.70
CA CYS A 74 -10.35 6.05 22.08
C CYS A 74 -11.49 5.43 22.92
N LEU A 75 -12.41 6.26 23.40
CA LEU A 75 -13.48 5.87 24.33
C LEU A 75 -14.84 5.72 23.65
N THR A 76 -14.94 5.98 22.32
CA THR A 76 -16.23 5.96 21.65
C THR A 76 -16.86 4.59 21.72
N GLU A 77 -18.00 4.58 22.37
CA GLU A 77 -18.91 3.46 22.43
C GLU A 77 -19.56 3.26 21.04
N ASN A 78 -19.01 2.34 20.24
CA ASN A 78 -19.81 1.47 19.40
C ASN A 78 -20.70 2.08 18.31
N THR A 79 -20.29 3.14 17.61
CA THR A 79 -21.04 3.53 16.43
C THR A 79 -20.28 3.18 15.16
N GLU A 80 -21.00 2.70 14.14
CA GLU A 80 -20.48 2.45 12.79
C GLU A 80 -19.72 3.68 12.24
N THR A 81 -20.09 4.86 12.70
CA THR A 81 -19.50 6.16 12.35
C THR A 81 -18.05 6.28 12.82
N ASP A 82 -17.72 5.75 14.01
CA ASP A 82 -16.40 5.95 14.61
C ASP A 82 -15.32 5.09 13.95
N ILE A 83 -15.64 3.86 13.58
CA ILE A 83 -14.70 2.98 12.88
C ILE A 83 -14.45 3.48 11.46
N ASN A 84 -15.48 3.98 10.77
CA ASN A 84 -15.31 4.62 9.48
C ASN A 84 -14.44 5.88 9.61
N SER A 85 -14.57 6.62 10.71
CA SER A 85 -13.70 7.78 11.00
C SER A 85 -12.25 7.36 11.19
N TRP A 86 -11.97 6.28 11.91
CA TRP A 86 -10.61 5.73 12.06
C TRP A 86 -10.02 5.30 10.72
N GLY A 87 -10.76 4.55 9.92
CA GLY A 87 -10.34 4.12 8.59
C GLY A 87 -10.03 5.31 7.69
N ASN A 88 -10.89 6.32 7.67
CA ASN A 88 -10.70 7.52 6.86
C ASN A 88 -9.49 8.33 7.30
N VAL A 89 -9.34 8.58 8.60
CA VAL A 89 -8.19 9.33 9.15
C VAL A 89 -6.88 8.60 8.87
N LEU A 90 -6.83 7.29 9.10
CA LEU A 90 -5.64 6.49 8.81
C LEU A 90 -5.32 6.48 7.31
N SER A 91 -6.32 6.40 6.43
CA SER A 91 -6.08 6.43 4.99
C SER A 91 -5.49 7.75 4.54
N ILE A 92 -6.05 8.87 5.01
CA ILE A 92 -5.53 10.22 4.71
C ILE A 92 -4.10 10.34 5.22
N TYR A 93 -3.84 9.94 6.46
CA TYR A 93 -2.50 9.96 7.03
C TYR A 93 -1.48 9.18 6.18
N PHE A 94 -1.79 7.96 5.78
CA PHE A 94 -0.87 7.17 4.96
C PHE A 94 -0.65 7.77 3.57
N LEU A 95 -1.66 8.39 2.97
CA LEU A 95 -1.51 9.11 1.71
C LEU A 95 -0.58 10.32 1.86
N GLU A 96 -0.70 11.08 2.94
CA GLU A 96 0.19 12.20 3.29
C GLU A 96 1.64 11.73 3.54
N GLN A 97 1.81 10.51 4.08
CA GLN A 97 3.13 9.88 4.23
C GLN A 97 3.70 9.34 2.91
N GLY A 98 3.04 9.57 1.79
CA GLY A 98 3.52 9.19 0.45
C GLY A 98 3.23 7.74 0.05
N PHE A 99 2.29 7.07 0.70
CA PHE A 99 1.88 5.73 0.30
C PHE A 99 1.18 5.78 -1.06
N LYS A 100 1.85 5.25 -2.07
CA LYS A 100 1.35 5.16 -3.45
C LYS A 100 1.10 3.71 -3.83
N ASN A 101 0.20 3.50 -4.79
CA ASN A 101 0.03 2.19 -5.38
C ASN A 101 1.20 1.90 -6.34
N PRO A 102 2.03 0.87 -6.07
CA PRO A 102 3.18 0.57 -6.92
C PRO A 102 2.80 0.01 -8.30
N TYR A 103 1.59 -0.52 -8.44
CA TYR A 103 1.10 -1.14 -9.68
C TYR A 103 0.29 -0.21 -10.56
N ASP A 104 -0.19 0.90 -10.00
CA ASP A 104 -0.99 1.88 -10.74
C ASP A 104 -0.78 3.28 -10.15
N SER A 105 -0.01 4.10 -10.84
CA SER A 105 0.29 5.48 -10.44
C SER A 105 -0.92 6.42 -10.45
N ASN A 106 -1.99 6.03 -11.13
CA ASN A 106 -3.22 6.84 -11.22
C ASN A 106 -4.17 6.59 -10.04
N THR A 107 -3.89 5.56 -9.23
CA THR A 107 -4.71 5.22 -8.06
C THR A 107 -3.98 5.52 -6.76
N THR A 108 -4.75 5.82 -5.73
CA THR A 108 -4.23 6.03 -4.38
C THR A 108 -3.63 4.74 -3.81
N GLY A 109 -2.61 4.85 -2.95
CA GLY A 109 -1.97 3.70 -2.32
C GLY A 109 -2.79 3.04 -1.22
N VAL A 110 -3.82 3.73 -0.73
CA VAL A 110 -4.70 3.26 0.35
C VAL A 110 -6.15 3.47 -0.04
N ALA A 111 -7.00 2.52 0.28
CA ALA A 111 -8.45 2.62 0.12
C ALA A 111 -9.16 2.22 1.41
N VAL A 112 -10.26 2.90 1.71
CA VAL A 112 -11.17 2.51 2.79
C VAL A 112 -12.40 1.88 2.15
N ILE A 113 -12.72 0.67 2.57
CA ILE A 113 -13.89 -0.06 2.08
C ILE A 113 -14.63 -0.72 3.23
N ARG A 114 -15.91 -0.97 3.05
CA ARG A 114 -16.67 -1.81 4.00
C ARG A 114 -16.28 -3.28 3.80
N ALA A 115 -16.31 -4.05 4.87
CA ALA A 115 -15.88 -5.46 4.85
C ALA A 115 -16.58 -6.33 3.79
N ASN A 116 -17.84 -6.01 3.45
CA ASN A 116 -18.59 -6.70 2.42
C ASN A 116 -18.18 -6.35 0.97
N GLN A 117 -17.30 -5.36 0.79
CA GLN A 117 -16.84 -4.87 -0.53
C GLN A 117 -15.43 -5.34 -0.90
N LEU A 118 -14.84 -6.24 -0.12
CA LEU A 118 -13.47 -6.75 -0.33
C LEU A 118 -13.24 -7.41 -1.71
N LYS A 119 -14.29 -7.77 -2.44
CA LYS A 119 -14.19 -8.46 -3.74
C LYS A 119 -13.61 -7.62 -4.88
N ASN A 120 -13.53 -6.30 -4.73
CA ASN A 120 -13.02 -5.37 -5.76
C ASN A 120 -11.69 -4.75 -5.35
N THR A 121 -10.80 -5.52 -4.74
CA THR A 121 -9.50 -5.03 -4.30
C THR A 121 -8.59 -4.73 -5.47
N VAL A 122 -8.15 -3.50 -5.55
CA VAL A 122 -7.18 -3.07 -6.56
C VAL A 122 -5.79 -3.55 -6.15
N ASN A 123 -5.12 -4.24 -7.04
CA ASN A 123 -3.77 -4.76 -6.86
C ASN A 123 -2.81 -3.68 -6.33
N GLY A 124 -2.00 -4.03 -5.33
CA GLY A 124 -0.99 -3.15 -4.74
C GLY A 124 -1.49 -2.08 -3.78
N LYS A 125 -2.82 -1.98 -3.57
CA LYS A 125 -3.38 -1.09 -2.56
C LYS A 125 -3.36 -1.71 -1.17
N LEU A 126 -3.17 -0.86 -0.17
CA LEU A 126 -3.56 -1.15 1.19
C LEU A 126 -5.06 -0.88 1.36
N ILE A 127 -5.74 -1.81 1.94
CA ILE A 127 -7.18 -1.75 2.14
C ILE A 127 -7.47 -1.74 3.63
N LEU A 128 -8.07 -0.65 4.09
CA LEU A 128 -8.63 -0.53 5.42
C LEU A 128 -10.11 -0.85 5.34
N SER A 129 -10.52 -1.94 5.97
CA SER A 129 -11.92 -2.30 6.09
C SER A 129 -12.35 -2.31 7.55
N SER A 130 -13.56 -1.86 7.79
CA SER A 130 -14.20 -1.91 9.10
C SER A 130 -15.42 -2.80 9.04
N ASP A 131 -15.52 -3.72 9.98
CA ASP A 131 -16.76 -4.44 10.24
C ASP A 131 -17.59 -3.67 11.27
N PRO A 132 -18.86 -3.37 10.97
CA PRO A 132 -19.71 -2.74 11.96
C PRO A 132 -19.94 -3.67 13.14
N CYS A 133 -20.09 -3.07 14.31
CA CYS A 133 -20.46 -3.80 15.52
C CYS A 133 -21.80 -4.51 15.35
N THR A 134 -21.78 -5.82 15.24
CA THR A 134 -22.97 -6.64 15.45
C THR A 134 -23.00 -7.10 16.91
N TYR A 135 -24.17 -7.09 17.51
CA TYR A 135 -24.38 -7.46 18.91
C TYR A 135 -23.74 -8.84 19.21
N GLY A 136 -22.73 -8.86 20.08
CA GLY A 136 -22.01 -10.08 20.48
C GLY A 136 -20.76 -10.42 19.66
N SER A 137 -20.41 -9.68 18.62
CA SER A 137 -19.12 -9.79 17.93
C SER A 137 -18.42 -8.43 17.91
N GLY A 138 -17.17 -8.38 18.33
CA GLY A 138 -16.39 -7.14 18.33
C GLY A 138 -16.29 -6.51 16.95
N SER A 139 -16.21 -5.18 16.88
CA SER A 139 -15.87 -4.54 15.62
C SER A 139 -14.40 -4.77 15.27
N LYS A 140 -14.13 -4.94 14.01
CA LYS A 140 -12.79 -5.23 13.50
C LYS A 140 -12.34 -4.13 12.54
N LEU A 141 -11.19 -3.55 12.82
CA LEU A 141 -10.45 -2.81 11.81
C LEU A 141 -9.45 -3.76 11.17
N THR A 142 -9.60 -3.99 9.88
CA THR A 142 -8.75 -4.90 9.13
C THR A 142 -7.92 -4.11 8.12
N LEU A 143 -6.60 -4.32 8.13
CA LEU A 143 -5.69 -3.87 7.09
C LEU A 143 -5.29 -5.07 6.25
N SER A 144 -5.47 -4.98 4.95
CA SER A 144 -5.09 -6.03 4.01
C SER A 144 -4.41 -5.46 2.78
N TYR A 145 -3.73 -6.31 2.02
CA TYR A 145 -3.22 -6.01 0.68
C TYR A 145 -3.38 -7.23 -0.22
N MET A 146 -3.32 -6.99 -1.52
CA MET A 146 -3.27 -8.05 -2.54
C MET A 146 -2.14 -7.76 -3.51
N ILE A 147 -1.35 -8.77 -3.83
CA ILE A 147 -0.33 -8.72 -4.88
C ILE A 147 -0.90 -9.36 -6.14
N PRO A 148 -0.77 -8.72 -7.32
CA PRO A 148 -1.31 -9.22 -8.58
C PRO A 148 -0.38 -10.26 -9.23
N ASP A 149 0.28 -11.07 -8.45
CA ASP A 149 1.02 -12.21 -8.96
C ASP A 149 0.15 -13.47 -8.88
N ASN A 150 0.51 -14.49 -9.63
CA ASN A 150 -0.22 -15.77 -9.62
C ASN A 150 -0.20 -16.48 -8.25
N SER A 151 0.54 -15.95 -7.28
CA SER A 151 0.57 -16.46 -5.91
C SER A 151 -0.68 -16.07 -5.12
N GLY A 152 -1.36 -14.99 -5.51
CA GLY A 152 -2.50 -14.45 -4.76
C GLY A 152 -2.13 -14.07 -3.32
N GLU A 153 -0.87 -13.71 -3.08
CA GLU A 153 -0.38 -13.38 -1.74
C GLU A 153 -1.18 -12.24 -1.14
N THR A 154 -1.85 -12.54 -0.05
CA THR A 154 -2.61 -11.58 0.74
C THR A 154 -2.14 -11.66 2.17
N ALA A 155 -2.09 -10.54 2.86
CA ALA A 155 -1.90 -10.53 4.30
C ALA A 155 -3.00 -9.70 4.93
N THR A 156 -3.41 -10.11 6.12
CA THR A 156 -4.46 -9.46 6.88
C THR A 156 -3.96 -9.21 8.29
N PHE A 157 -4.09 -7.98 8.74
CA PHE A 157 -3.88 -7.57 10.12
C PHE A 157 -5.21 -7.11 10.68
N THR A 158 -5.64 -7.69 11.80
CA THR A 158 -6.94 -7.40 12.40
C THR A 158 -6.76 -6.89 13.82
N LEU A 159 -7.47 -5.85 14.17
CA LEU A 159 -7.60 -5.36 15.54
C LEU A 159 -9.02 -5.58 16.03
N ASP A 160 -9.16 -6.40 17.05
CA ASP A 160 -10.42 -6.73 17.71
C ASP A 160 -10.54 -5.87 18.99
N ARG A 161 -11.37 -4.84 19.00
CA ARG A 161 -11.46 -4.06 20.23
C ARG A 161 -12.78 -3.34 20.55
N TRP A 162 -13.72 -3.23 19.68
CA TRP A 162 -14.61 -2.09 19.68
C TRP A 162 -16.09 -2.33 19.99
N CYS A 163 -16.47 -3.51 20.47
CA CYS A 163 -17.84 -3.75 20.91
C CYS A 163 -17.84 -4.37 22.29
N LYS A 164 -18.18 -3.58 23.29
CA LYS A 164 -18.64 -4.08 24.60
C LYS A 164 -20.15 -4.09 24.67
#